data_aea110dd0b30c5e788a30187b5800b4a
#
_entry.id   aea110dd0b30c5e788a30187b5800b4a
#
_cell.length_a   1.000
_cell.length_b   1.000
_cell.length_c   1.000
_cell.angle_alpha   90.00
_cell.angle_beta   90.00
_cell.angle_gamma   90.00
#
_symmetry.space_group_name_H-M   'P 1'
#
loop_
_entity.id
_entity.type
_entity.pdbx_description
1 polymer ?
#
loop_
_entity_poly.entity_id
_entity_poly.type
_entity_poly.pdbx_seq_one_letter_code
_entity_poly.pdbx_strand_id
1 'polypeptide(L)'
;MESKFSLALILAATMALNGCFDDSSENELSGNRPDNPDPPAATNRAPTISGTPTATVVEGEFYEFMPTAADPDGDALDFSITRKPAWATFDRSTGRLSGTPGADDVGNFTNIAISVSDGSATASLGNFDITVDAIALGTATLSWNPPTENVDGTALTDLTGYRIYYGRSETQLGRTIVIDNPGLTRFVVENLSPANWYFSMT
;
A
#
# COMPACT_ATOMS: atom_id res chain seq x y z
N MET A 1 -24.28 -10.81 -26.84
CA MET A 1 -25.50 -10.37 -26.12
C MET A 1 -25.15 -9.08 -25.42
N GLU A 2 -25.58 -8.18 -25.97
CA GLU A 2 -25.85 -6.73 -25.98
C GLU A 2 -25.55 -5.96 -24.69
N SER A 3 -24.67 -5.01 -24.90
CA SER A 3 -24.36 -3.83 -24.10
C SER A 3 -25.60 -2.91 -24.04
N LYS A 4 -25.92 -2.40 -22.85
CA LYS A 4 -26.84 -1.26 -22.69
C LYS A 4 -26.08 -0.08 -22.09
N PHE A 5 -25.70 0.84 -22.95
CA PHE A 5 -25.31 2.21 -22.60
C PHE A 5 -26.54 2.99 -22.14
N SER A 6 -26.48 3.62 -20.97
CA SER A 6 -27.46 4.61 -20.53
C SER A 6 -26.89 6.00 -20.70
N LEU A 7 -27.49 6.74 -21.63
CA LEU A 7 -27.14 8.11 -21.99
C LEU A 7 -27.94 9.06 -21.08
N ALA A 8 -27.25 9.83 -20.24
CA ALA A 8 -27.88 10.91 -19.45
C ALA A 8 -27.90 12.20 -20.27
N LEU A 9 -29.11 12.66 -20.49
CA LEU A 9 -29.46 13.87 -21.25
C LEU A 9 -29.26 15.10 -20.34
N ILE A 10 -28.35 16.00 -20.74
CA ILE A 10 -28.19 17.31 -20.12
C ILE A 10 -29.12 18.29 -20.83
N LEU A 11 -30.10 18.83 -20.09
CA LEU A 11 -31.00 19.86 -20.55
C LEU A 11 -30.44 21.25 -20.22
N ALA A 12 -29.93 21.97 -21.21
CA ALA A 12 -29.52 23.35 -21.05
C ALA A 12 -30.76 24.26 -21.31
N ALA A 13 -31.17 24.99 -20.30
CA ALA A 13 -32.20 26.06 -20.46
C ALA A 13 -31.52 27.40 -20.65
N THR A 14 -31.55 27.91 -21.89
CA THR A 14 -31.20 29.28 -22.23
C THR A 14 -32.43 30.15 -22.04
N MET A 15 -32.40 31.08 -21.12
CA MET A 15 -33.34 32.22 -21.09
C MET A 15 -32.63 33.46 -21.58
N ALA A 16 -33.03 33.87 -22.78
CA ALA A 16 -32.75 35.22 -23.29
C ALA A 16 -33.89 36.14 -22.85
N LEU A 17 -33.58 37.22 -22.17
CA LEU A 17 -34.46 38.35 -21.97
C LEU A 17 -33.78 39.61 -22.54
N ASN A 18 -34.24 40.02 -23.71
CA ASN A 18 -34.04 41.37 -24.21
C ASN A 18 -35.05 42.27 -23.55
N GLY A 19 -34.57 43.38 -23.02
CA GLY A 19 -35.42 44.48 -22.56
C GLY A 19 -34.58 45.74 -22.44
N CYS A 20 -34.46 46.45 -23.55
CA CYS A 20 -34.06 47.87 -23.52
C CYS A 20 -35.19 48.68 -22.92
N PHE A 21 -34.89 49.45 -21.93
CA PHE A 21 -35.63 50.70 -21.61
C PHE A 21 -34.60 51.77 -21.31
N ASP A 22 -34.57 52.73 -22.20
CA ASP A 22 -33.96 54.04 -22.03
C ASP A 22 -34.99 54.93 -21.35
N ASP A 23 -34.66 55.48 -20.18
CA ASP A 23 -35.29 56.75 -19.74
C ASP A 23 -34.32 57.52 -18.82
N SER A 24 -33.93 58.65 -19.39
CA SER A 24 -33.15 59.66 -18.74
C SER A 24 -34.05 60.48 -17.80
N SER A 25 -33.80 60.38 -16.51
CA SER A 25 -34.16 61.46 -15.58
C SER A 25 -33.25 61.47 -14.38
N GLU A 26 -32.35 62.43 -14.39
CA GLU A 26 -31.57 62.86 -13.24
C GLU A 26 -32.51 63.26 -12.10
N ASN A 27 -32.37 62.58 -10.96
CA ASN A 27 -32.79 63.12 -9.68
C ASN A 27 -31.81 62.73 -8.60
N GLU A 28 -30.92 63.66 -8.30
CA GLU A 28 -30.08 63.61 -7.11
C GLU A 28 -30.95 63.55 -5.86
N LEU A 29 -31.03 62.37 -5.25
CA LEU A 29 -31.37 62.25 -3.85
C LEU A 29 -30.21 61.56 -3.15
N SER A 30 -29.30 62.40 -2.63
CA SER A 30 -28.39 62.04 -1.58
C SER A 30 -29.20 61.53 -0.40
N GLY A 31 -29.58 60.27 -0.43
CA GLY A 31 -30.20 59.53 0.62
C GLY A 31 -29.11 58.67 1.27
N ASN A 32 -28.70 59.07 2.44
CA ASN A 32 -27.86 58.32 3.38
C ASN A 32 -28.42 56.91 3.52
N ARG A 33 -27.89 56.00 2.70
CA ARG A 33 -28.13 54.57 2.87
C ARG A 33 -27.40 54.19 4.14
N PRO A 34 -28.07 53.72 5.21
CA PRO A 34 -27.34 53.25 6.37
C PRO A 34 -26.39 52.16 5.89
N ASP A 35 -25.08 52.36 6.15
CA ASP A 35 -24.07 51.35 5.99
C ASP A 35 -24.56 50.10 6.73
N ASN A 36 -25.14 49.17 5.96
CA ASN A 36 -25.36 47.83 6.49
C ASN A 36 -23.96 47.24 6.58
N PRO A 37 -23.39 47.03 7.76
CA PRO A 37 -22.06 46.42 7.87
C PRO A 37 -22.11 45.11 7.14
N ASP A 38 -21.17 44.94 6.22
CA ASP A 38 -20.98 43.64 5.59
C ASP A 38 -21.01 42.56 6.67
N PRO A 39 -21.73 41.46 6.46
CA PRO A 39 -21.68 40.34 7.39
C PRO A 39 -20.22 40.01 7.66
N PRO A 40 -19.83 39.79 8.92
CA PRO A 40 -18.44 39.44 9.23
C PRO A 40 -18.03 38.28 8.35
N ALA A 41 -16.84 38.38 7.73
CA ALA A 41 -16.28 37.31 6.94
C ALA A 41 -16.33 36.03 7.76
N ALA A 42 -16.81 34.95 7.12
CA ALA A 42 -16.86 33.64 7.78
C ALA A 42 -15.47 33.31 8.31
N THR A 43 -15.37 32.99 9.58
CA THR A 43 -14.10 32.59 10.19
C THR A 43 -13.79 31.17 9.78
N ASN A 44 -12.62 30.97 9.19
CA ASN A 44 -12.15 29.64 8.82
C ASN A 44 -12.09 28.71 10.04
N ARG A 45 -12.59 27.51 9.89
CA ARG A 45 -12.52 26.42 10.87
C ARG A 45 -11.49 25.41 10.39
N ALA A 46 -10.56 25.03 11.28
CA ALA A 46 -9.51 24.09 10.94
C ALA A 46 -10.07 22.71 10.50
N PRO A 47 -9.40 22.03 9.57
CA PRO A 47 -9.75 20.67 9.17
C PRO A 47 -9.56 19.69 10.33
N THR A 48 -10.17 18.53 10.21
CA THR A 48 -9.99 17.40 11.14
C THR A 48 -9.34 16.24 10.40
N ILE A 49 -8.51 15.46 11.12
CA ILE A 49 -7.88 14.23 10.59
C ILE A 49 -7.91 13.15 11.65
N SER A 50 -8.18 11.91 11.26
CA SER A 50 -8.23 10.75 12.15
C SER A 50 -7.82 9.47 11.41
N GLY A 51 -7.49 8.45 12.19
CA GLY A 51 -7.09 7.12 11.71
C GLY A 51 -6.01 6.51 12.58
N THR A 52 -5.86 5.20 12.49
CA THR A 52 -4.83 4.44 13.23
C THR A 52 -4.04 3.60 12.22
N PRO A 53 -2.81 4.00 11.88
CA PRO A 53 -1.94 3.21 11.02
C PRO A 53 -1.61 1.85 11.64
N THR A 54 -1.46 0.81 10.81
CA THR A 54 -0.90 -0.47 11.27
C THR A 54 0.57 -0.26 11.61
N ALA A 55 0.99 -0.73 12.79
CA ALA A 55 2.33 -0.49 13.31
C ALA A 55 3.39 -1.46 12.75
N THR A 56 2.99 -2.56 12.10
CA THR A 56 3.91 -3.58 11.58
C THR A 56 3.52 -4.01 10.18
N VAL A 57 4.51 -4.41 9.38
CA VAL A 57 4.35 -5.07 8.08
C VAL A 57 5.51 -6.02 7.88
N VAL A 58 5.29 -7.17 7.23
CA VAL A 58 6.37 -8.10 6.88
C VAL A 58 6.97 -7.71 5.52
N GLU A 59 8.29 -7.85 5.34
CA GLU A 59 8.93 -7.64 4.04
C GLU A 59 8.24 -8.43 2.93
N GLY A 60 8.02 -7.80 1.78
CA GLY A 60 7.28 -8.39 0.65
C GLY A 60 5.77 -8.28 0.76
N GLU A 61 5.20 -7.92 1.91
CA GLU A 61 3.77 -7.69 2.08
C GLU A 61 3.38 -6.24 1.76
N PHE A 62 2.17 -6.06 1.23
CA PHE A 62 1.67 -4.74 0.89
C PHE A 62 1.13 -4.01 2.13
N TYR A 63 1.65 -2.82 2.37
CA TYR A 63 1.19 -1.91 3.41
C TYR A 63 0.31 -0.82 2.80
N GLU A 64 -0.79 -0.51 3.48
CA GLU A 64 -1.64 0.63 3.14
C GLU A 64 -2.24 1.25 4.40
N PHE A 65 -2.20 2.57 4.45
CA PHE A 65 -2.93 3.38 5.40
C PHE A 65 -3.52 4.60 4.70
N MET A 66 -4.78 4.90 4.94
CA MET A 66 -5.45 6.10 4.46
C MET A 66 -6.20 6.75 5.62
N PRO A 67 -5.84 7.98 6.02
CA PRO A 67 -6.55 8.71 7.07
C PRO A 67 -7.94 9.13 6.58
N THR A 68 -8.83 9.43 7.53
CA THR A 68 -10.07 10.14 7.27
C THR A 68 -9.87 11.61 7.64
N ALA A 69 -10.21 12.52 6.74
CA ALA A 69 -10.16 13.96 7.00
C ALA A 69 -11.41 14.65 6.49
N ALA A 70 -11.79 15.74 7.15
CA ALA A 70 -12.90 16.57 6.73
C ALA A 70 -12.65 18.03 7.15
N ASP A 71 -13.11 18.94 6.30
CA ASP A 71 -13.15 20.36 6.60
C ASP A 71 -14.58 20.81 6.92
N PRO A 72 -14.80 21.56 8.03
CA PRO A 72 -16.13 22.01 8.41
C PRO A 72 -16.72 23.08 7.48
N ASP A 73 -15.89 23.78 6.71
CA ASP A 73 -16.28 24.84 5.79
C ASP A 73 -16.37 24.30 4.34
N GLY A 74 -15.89 23.06 4.13
CA GLY A 74 -15.90 22.38 2.84
C GLY A 74 -14.72 22.79 1.94
N ASP A 75 -13.65 23.32 2.53
CA ASP A 75 -12.46 23.73 1.79
C ASP A 75 -11.68 22.53 1.25
N ALA A 76 -10.89 22.76 0.21
CA ALA A 76 -10.05 21.74 -0.39
C ALA A 76 -8.90 21.35 0.54
N LEU A 77 -8.71 20.06 0.73
CA LEU A 77 -7.69 19.51 1.62
C LEU A 77 -6.43 19.08 0.83
N ASP A 78 -5.26 19.52 1.34
CA ASP A 78 -3.94 19.06 0.87
C ASP A 78 -3.22 18.34 2.01
N PHE A 79 -2.76 17.11 1.73
CA PHE A 79 -2.08 16.27 2.70
C PHE A 79 -0.56 16.38 2.55
N SER A 80 0.12 16.27 3.67
CA SER A 80 1.58 16.22 3.73
C SER A 80 2.05 15.14 4.69
N ILE A 81 3.27 14.64 4.47
CA ILE A 81 3.88 13.64 5.33
C ILE A 81 5.33 14.01 5.64
N THR A 82 5.75 13.79 6.86
CA THR A 82 7.14 13.89 7.28
C THR A 82 7.69 12.52 7.64
N ARG A 83 9.01 12.32 7.42
CA ARG A 83 9.71 11.06 7.69
C ARG A 83 9.08 9.83 6.99
N LYS A 84 8.56 10.05 5.79
CA LYS A 84 8.03 8.99 4.94
C LYS A 84 9.10 7.90 4.71
N PRO A 85 8.80 6.60 4.94
CA PRO A 85 9.70 5.52 4.56
C PRO A 85 10.06 5.55 3.07
N ALA A 86 11.29 5.18 2.72
CA ALA A 86 11.76 5.19 1.34
C ALA A 86 10.97 4.23 0.43
N TRP A 87 10.58 3.09 0.97
CA TRP A 87 9.79 2.06 0.28
C TRP A 87 8.33 2.44 0.02
N ALA A 88 7.82 3.50 0.68
CA ALA A 88 6.42 3.91 0.58
C ALA A 88 6.22 5.09 -0.38
N THR A 89 5.07 5.15 -1.00
CA THR A 89 4.52 6.28 -1.75
C THR A 89 3.46 7.00 -0.93
N PHE A 90 3.28 8.30 -1.18
CA PHE A 90 2.29 9.11 -0.49
C PHE A 90 1.49 9.94 -1.50
N ASP A 91 0.17 9.86 -1.40
CA ASP A 91 -0.75 10.64 -2.22
C ASP A 91 -1.24 11.86 -1.44
N ARG A 92 -0.88 13.05 -1.93
CA ARG A 92 -1.23 14.33 -1.30
C ARG A 92 -2.71 14.69 -1.39
N SER A 93 -3.44 14.09 -2.30
CA SER A 93 -4.87 14.37 -2.47
C SER A 93 -5.75 13.56 -1.50
N THR A 94 -5.27 12.40 -1.08
CA THR A 94 -6.02 11.46 -0.23
C THR A 94 -5.39 11.22 1.14
N GLY A 95 -4.11 11.58 1.30
CA GLY A 95 -3.32 11.24 2.48
C GLY A 95 -2.90 9.77 2.55
N ARG A 96 -3.10 9.00 1.47
CA ARG A 96 -2.78 7.57 1.40
C ARG A 96 -1.27 7.35 1.42
N LEU A 97 -0.82 6.54 2.37
CA LEU A 97 0.53 6.01 2.46
C LEU A 97 0.48 4.52 2.09
N SER A 98 1.23 4.10 1.07
CA SER A 98 1.22 2.69 0.63
C SER A 98 2.53 2.28 -0.01
N GLY A 99 2.85 0.99 0.03
CA GLY A 99 4.04 0.42 -0.59
C GLY A 99 4.28 -1.02 -0.14
N THR A 100 5.34 -1.62 -0.68
CA THR A 100 5.78 -2.97 -0.32
C THR A 100 7.26 -2.88 0.06
N PRO A 101 7.59 -3.00 1.36
CA PRO A 101 8.99 -2.97 1.79
C PRO A 101 9.72 -4.23 1.32
N GLY A 102 10.99 -4.10 0.97
CA GLY A 102 11.87 -5.22 0.63
C GLY A 102 12.75 -5.64 1.82
N ALA A 103 13.63 -6.62 1.57
CA ALA A 103 14.55 -7.14 2.60
C ALA A 103 15.51 -6.06 3.16
N ASP A 104 15.88 -5.08 2.33
CA ASP A 104 16.76 -3.97 2.75
C ASP A 104 16.02 -2.92 3.61
N ASP A 105 14.69 -3.02 3.69
CA ASP A 105 13.84 -2.12 4.47
C ASP A 105 13.47 -2.68 5.84
N VAL A 106 13.98 -3.86 6.22
CA VAL A 106 13.73 -4.45 7.54
C VAL A 106 14.26 -3.53 8.64
N GLY A 107 13.38 -3.14 9.57
CA GLY A 107 13.73 -2.22 10.65
C GLY A 107 12.59 -1.29 11.06
N ASN A 108 12.95 -0.25 11.83
CA ASN A 108 11.98 0.68 12.41
C ASN A 108 12.00 2.03 11.70
N PHE A 109 10.85 2.48 11.24
CA PHE A 109 10.60 3.81 10.69
C PHE A 109 9.80 4.60 11.70
N THR A 110 10.44 5.59 12.35
CA THR A 110 9.88 6.26 13.52
C THR A 110 9.51 7.71 13.27
N ASN A 111 8.55 8.21 14.09
CA ASN A 111 8.07 9.58 14.08
C ASN A 111 7.54 10.01 12.70
N ILE A 112 6.85 9.14 12.01
CA ILE A 112 6.11 9.47 10.80
C ILE A 112 4.92 10.34 11.22
N ALA A 113 4.69 11.45 10.52
CA ALA A 113 3.53 12.29 10.79
C ALA A 113 2.83 12.68 9.49
N ILE A 114 1.51 12.53 9.47
CA ILE A 114 0.63 12.98 8.37
C ILE A 114 -0.16 14.16 8.85
N SER A 115 -0.20 15.21 8.05
CA SER A 115 -0.94 16.44 8.29
C SER A 115 -1.83 16.77 7.12
N VAL A 116 -2.93 17.49 7.38
CA VAL A 116 -3.86 17.99 6.38
C VAL A 116 -4.05 19.51 6.57
N SER A 117 -4.08 20.25 5.48
CA SER A 117 -4.31 21.70 5.45
C SER A 117 -5.45 22.05 4.51
N ASP A 118 -6.24 23.04 4.89
CA ASP A 118 -7.26 23.73 4.10
C ASP A 118 -6.73 24.99 3.39
N GLY A 119 -5.41 25.26 3.51
CA GLY A 119 -4.76 26.47 3.00
C GLY A 119 -4.65 27.60 4.03
N SER A 120 -5.42 27.58 5.12
CA SER A 120 -5.44 28.58 6.19
C SER A 120 -5.03 28.00 7.54
N ALA A 121 -5.42 26.77 7.81
CA ALA A 121 -5.14 26.03 9.04
C ALA A 121 -4.60 24.63 8.72
N THR A 122 -4.06 23.97 9.75
CA THR A 122 -3.50 22.61 9.60
C THR A 122 -3.88 21.76 10.81
N ALA A 123 -4.25 20.50 10.54
CA ALA A 123 -4.41 19.47 11.56
C ALA A 123 -3.45 18.31 11.28
N SER A 124 -3.06 17.57 12.31
CA SER A 124 -2.10 16.47 12.20
C SER A 124 -2.57 15.25 12.96
N LEU A 125 -2.33 14.07 12.42
CA LEU A 125 -2.30 12.83 13.19
C LEU A 125 -1.15 12.88 14.19
N GLY A 126 -1.28 12.21 15.33
CA GLY A 126 -0.15 11.94 16.20
C GLY A 126 0.96 11.20 15.45
N ASN A 127 2.20 11.37 15.89
CA ASN A 127 3.31 10.61 15.33
C ASN A 127 3.06 9.11 15.50
N PHE A 128 3.45 8.34 14.49
CA PHE A 128 3.38 6.88 14.52
C PHE A 128 4.65 6.26 13.96
N ASP A 129 4.82 4.99 14.25
CA ASP A 129 5.97 4.20 13.82
C ASP A 129 5.49 3.02 12.99
N ILE A 130 6.32 2.58 12.05
CA ILE A 130 6.11 1.36 11.28
C ILE A 130 7.35 0.49 11.44
N THR A 131 7.18 -0.75 11.91
CA THR A 131 8.22 -1.77 11.93
C THR A 131 8.05 -2.68 10.72
N VAL A 132 9.12 -2.84 9.95
CA VAL A 132 9.20 -3.85 8.89
C VAL A 132 9.88 -5.08 9.47
N ASP A 133 9.13 -6.18 9.58
CA ASP A 133 9.63 -7.45 10.07
C ASP A 133 10.20 -8.29 8.92
N ALA A 134 11.30 -9.00 9.18
CA ALA A 134 11.85 -9.95 8.23
C ALA A 134 10.92 -11.17 8.08
N ILE A 135 10.92 -11.80 6.90
CA ILE A 135 10.23 -13.09 6.69
C ILE A 135 10.88 -14.14 7.59
N ALA A 136 10.08 -14.80 8.41
CA ALA A 136 10.53 -15.96 9.18
C ALA A 136 10.87 -17.11 8.22
N LEU A 137 12.17 -17.45 8.10
CA LEU A 137 12.62 -18.57 7.29
C LEU A 137 12.62 -19.86 8.11
N GLY A 138 12.12 -20.93 7.51
CA GLY A 138 12.08 -22.26 8.10
C GLY A 138 13.21 -23.16 7.61
N THR A 139 13.21 -24.39 8.14
CA THR A 139 14.10 -25.48 7.73
C THR A 139 13.30 -26.75 7.47
N ALA A 140 13.79 -27.60 6.56
CA ALA A 140 13.28 -28.96 6.39
C ALA A 140 14.40 -29.96 6.62
N THR A 141 14.17 -30.91 7.54
CA THR A 141 15.08 -32.01 7.74
C THR A 141 14.65 -33.21 6.90
N LEU A 142 15.52 -33.64 6.00
CA LEU A 142 15.34 -34.82 5.16
C LEU A 142 16.13 -35.96 5.76
N SER A 143 15.55 -37.15 5.77
CA SER A 143 16.21 -38.37 6.24
C SER A 143 15.90 -39.52 5.27
N TRP A 144 16.88 -40.35 4.96
CA TRP A 144 16.76 -41.47 4.02
C TRP A 144 17.62 -42.64 4.43
N ASN A 145 17.31 -43.80 3.86
CA ASN A 145 18.17 -44.95 3.92
C ASN A 145 18.99 -45.03 2.62
N PRO A 146 20.32 -45.22 2.69
CA PRO A 146 21.14 -45.41 1.49
C PRO A 146 20.63 -46.58 0.66
N PRO A 147 20.55 -46.45 -0.67
CA PRO A 147 20.22 -47.58 -1.51
C PRO A 147 21.34 -48.64 -1.47
N THR A 148 20.98 -49.90 -1.47
CA THR A 148 21.91 -51.03 -1.45
C THR A 148 21.96 -51.75 -2.79
N GLU A 149 21.02 -51.46 -3.69
CA GLU A 149 20.85 -52.12 -4.97
C GLU A 149 20.65 -51.11 -6.10
N ASN A 150 21.11 -51.44 -7.26
CA ASN A 150 20.83 -50.78 -8.52
C ASN A 150 19.39 -51.04 -8.97
N VAL A 151 18.89 -50.30 -9.96
CA VAL A 151 17.54 -50.45 -10.54
C VAL A 151 17.35 -51.87 -11.14
N ASP A 152 18.42 -52.53 -11.57
CA ASP A 152 18.41 -53.88 -12.12
C ASP A 152 18.53 -55.00 -11.07
N GLY A 153 18.56 -54.62 -9.77
CA GLY A 153 18.66 -55.56 -8.62
C GLY A 153 20.08 -56.03 -8.30
N THR A 154 21.12 -55.52 -8.99
CA THR A 154 22.52 -55.79 -8.64
C THR A 154 22.95 -54.95 -7.44
N ALA A 155 23.93 -55.43 -6.66
CA ALA A 155 24.45 -54.70 -5.51
C ALA A 155 25.06 -53.36 -5.94
N LEU A 156 24.68 -52.30 -5.25
CA LEU A 156 25.21 -50.94 -5.47
C LEU A 156 26.53 -50.80 -4.68
N THR A 157 27.65 -50.66 -5.42
CA THR A 157 29.00 -50.58 -4.82
C THR A 157 29.74 -49.28 -5.15
N ASP A 158 29.15 -48.41 -5.97
CA ASP A 158 29.76 -47.20 -6.51
C ASP A 158 28.98 -45.93 -6.22
N LEU A 159 28.17 -45.96 -5.18
CA LEU A 159 27.46 -44.75 -4.72
C LEU A 159 28.47 -43.67 -4.33
N THR A 160 28.39 -42.52 -4.98
CA THR A 160 29.28 -41.36 -4.73
C THR A 160 28.63 -40.23 -3.91
N GLY A 161 27.30 -40.22 -3.88
CA GLY A 161 26.56 -39.20 -3.14
C GLY A 161 25.09 -39.10 -3.55
N TYR A 162 24.48 -38.00 -3.28
CA TYR A 162 23.05 -37.75 -3.51
C TYR A 162 22.81 -36.42 -4.18
N ARG A 163 21.68 -36.30 -4.88
CA ARG A 163 21.14 -35.02 -5.36
C ARG A 163 19.74 -34.82 -4.81
N ILE A 164 19.52 -33.70 -4.10
CA ILE A 164 18.22 -33.29 -3.60
C ILE A 164 17.69 -32.23 -4.56
N TYR A 165 16.53 -32.51 -5.14
CA TYR A 165 15.77 -31.54 -5.93
C TYR A 165 14.63 -31.03 -5.10
N TYR A 166 14.38 -29.71 -5.10
CA TYR A 166 13.29 -29.14 -4.33
C TYR A 166 12.69 -27.91 -4.99
N GLY A 167 11.43 -27.64 -4.66
CA GLY A 167 10.66 -26.53 -5.24
C GLY A 167 9.32 -26.35 -4.56
N ARG A 168 8.56 -25.37 -5.04
CA ARG A 168 7.21 -25.07 -4.53
C ARG A 168 6.09 -25.82 -5.27
N SER A 169 6.44 -26.63 -6.25
CA SER A 169 5.52 -27.46 -7.04
C SER A 169 6.10 -28.86 -7.17
N GLU A 170 5.28 -29.89 -7.07
CA GLU A 170 5.68 -31.31 -7.26
C GLU A 170 6.28 -31.57 -8.65
N THR A 171 5.83 -30.82 -9.66
CA THR A 171 6.25 -30.98 -11.05
C THR A 171 7.40 -30.07 -11.46
N GLN A 172 7.78 -29.11 -10.61
CA GLN A 172 8.83 -28.12 -10.87
C GLN A 172 9.76 -27.98 -9.66
N LEU A 173 10.70 -28.91 -9.56
CA LEU A 173 11.76 -28.89 -8.55
C LEU A 173 12.98 -28.16 -9.12
N GLY A 174 12.90 -26.82 -9.18
CA GLY A 174 13.89 -25.97 -9.88
C GLY A 174 15.20 -25.74 -9.12
N ARG A 175 15.33 -26.22 -7.88
CA ARG A 175 16.54 -26.07 -7.05
C ARG A 175 17.18 -27.42 -6.82
N THR A 176 18.54 -27.44 -6.74
CA THR A 176 19.30 -28.68 -6.56
C THR A 176 20.38 -28.49 -5.51
N ILE A 177 20.52 -29.47 -4.64
CA ILE A 177 21.64 -29.61 -3.69
C ILE A 177 22.38 -30.87 -4.03
N VAL A 178 23.70 -30.78 -4.16
CA VAL A 178 24.58 -31.93 -4.40
C VAL A 178 25.28 -32.28 -3.08
N ILE A 179 25.28 -33.56 -2.74
CA ILE A 179 25.90 -34.12 -1.53
C ILE A 179 26.90 -35.16 -1.96
N ASP A 180 28.20 -34.84 -1.93
CA ASP A 180 29.28 -35.72 -2.31
C ASP A 180 29.74 -36.61 -1.12
N ASN A 181 28.76 -37.18 -0.41
CA ASN A 181 28.99 -38.06 0.72
C ASN A 181 27.95 -39.19 0.71
N PRO A 182 28.33 -40.41 0.27
CA PRO A 182 27.42 -41.55 0.18
C PRO A 182 26.98 -42.09 1.55
N GLY A 183 27.71 -41.76 2.63
CA GLY A 183 27.37 -42.17 4.00
C GLY A 183 26.39 -41.25 4.70
N LEU A 184 26.01 -40.14 4.10
CA LEU A 184 25.08 -39.20 4.71
C LEU A 184 23.63 -39.73 4.64
N THR A 185 22.93 -39.72 5.75
CA THR A 185 21.54 -40.21 5.85
C THR A 185 20.55 -39.13 6.31
N ARG A 186 21.06 -37.92 6.51
CA ARG A 186 20.26 -36.78 6.95
C ARG A 186 20.85 -35.48 6.42
N PHE A 187 19.98 -34.57 5.96
CA PHE A 187 20.36 -33.24 5.52
C PHE A 187 19.31 -32.20 5.94
N VAL A 188 19.74 -31.01 6.34
CA VAL A 188 18.86 -29.90 6.66
C VAL A 188 18.91 -28.90 5.53
N VAL A 189 17.77 -28.64 4.91
CA VAL A 189 17.59 -27.55 3.96
C VAL A 189 17.12 -26.35 4.73
N GLU A 190 17.88 -25.26 4.68
CA GLU A 190 17.63 -24.03 5.40
C GLU A 190 17.08 -22.92 4.48
N ASN A 191 16.67 -21.80 5.08
CA ASN A 191 16.19 -20.60 4.39
C ASN A 191 14.98 -20.85 3.51
N LEU A 192 14.06 -21.67 3.97
CA LEU A 192 12.80 -21.93 3.32
C LEU A 192 11.77 -20.90 3.74
N SER A 193 11.33 -20.04 2.82
CA SER A 193 10.23 -19.10 3.08
C SER A 193 8.91 -19.86 3.34
N PRO A 194 7.95 -19.28 4.08
CA PRO A 194 6.66 -19.90 4.37
C PRO A 194 5.95 -20.32 3.08
N ALA A 195 5.87 -21.64 2.84
CA ALA A 195 5.20 -22.26 1.72
C ALA A 195 5.18 -23.79 1.88
N ASN A 196 4.43 -24.49 1.01
CA ASN A 196 4.61 -25.92 0.80
C ASN A 196 5.87 -26.15 -0.04
N TRP A 197 6.74 -27.02 0.44
CA TRP A 197 7.95 -27.41 -0.24
C TRP A 197 7.91 -28.91 -0.56
N TYR A 198 8.29 -29.24 -1.79
CA TYR A 198 8.35 -30.60 -2.30
C TYR A 198 9.80 -30.96 -2.54
N PHE A 199 10.14 -32.20 -2.21
CA PHE A 199 11.51 -32.71 -2.29
C PHE A 199 11.52 -34.04 -3.04
N SER A 200 12.54 -34.25 -3.87
CA SER A 200 12.88 -35.51 -4.49
C SER A 200 14.38 -35.73 -4.39
N MET A 201 14.82 -36.98 -4.39
CA MET A 201 16.23 -37.30 -4.25
C MET A 201 16.61 -38.46 -5.22
N THR A 202 17.79 -38.33 -5.78
CA THR A 202 18.45 -39.38 -6.60
C THR A 202 19.84 -39.62 -6.07
#